data_fa5bb48e6e7c106727e811dfcb4903df
#
_entry.id   fa5bb48e6e7c106727e811dfcb4903df
#
_cell.length_a   1.000
_cell.length_b   1.000
_cell.length_c   1.000
_cell.angle_alpha   90.00
_cell.angle_beta   90.00
_cell.angle_gamma   90.00
#
_symmetry.space_group_name_H-M   'P 1'
#
loop_
_entity.id
_entity.type
_entity.pdbx_description
1 polymer ?
#
loop_
_entity_poly.entity_id
_entity_poly.type
_entity_poly.pdbx_seq_one_letter_code
_entity_poly.pdbx_strand_id
1 'polypeptide(L)'
;MSTQAAHSKEEVFRRGPGKTLITLSVNGQEHKIFVEPRRTLLDAIRKDLGLTGAKKGCDEGTCGACTVLVDGKAVYSCMALAVECEGKSIETIESLEKAGALHPIQQAFIQEDALQCGFCTPGQIMSVKALLDANPSPQASEIKEALAGNLCRCGAYPKILQAVQAASKLQRQGGS
;
A
#
# COMPACT_ATOMS: atom_id res chain seq x y z
N MET A 1 -32.85 -2.06 -44.84
CA MET A 1 -31.49 -2.50 -44.37
C MET A 1 -31.37 -2.09 -42.93
N SER A 2 -31.67 -3.00 -42.01
CA SER A 2 -31.70 -2.73 -40.56
C SER A 2 -30.36 -3.19 -39.97
N THR A 3 -29.57 -2.24 -39.47
CA THR A 3 -28.35 -2.49 -38.77
C THR A 3 -28.68 -2.83 -37.31
N GLN A 4 -28.64 -4.11 -36.96
CA GLN A 4 -28.72 -4.57 -35.58
C GLN A 4 -27.41 -4.22 -34.87
N ALA A 5 -27.46 -3.29 -33.90
CA ALA A 5 -26.38 -3.05 -32.96
C ALA A 5 -26.24 -4.27 -32.06
N ALA A 6 -25.08 -4.95 -32.15
CA ALA A 6 -24.70 -6.01 -31.24
C ALA A 6 -24.44 -5.41 -29.86
N HIS A 7 -25.37 -5.60 -28.93
CA HIS A 7 -25.11 -5.42 -27.50
C HIS A 7 -24.14 -6.51 -27.08
N SER A 8 -22.89 -6.15 -26.82
CA SER A 8 -21.95 -7.00 -26.10
C SER A 8 -22.49 -7.18 -24.67
N LYS A 9 -22.98 -8.38 -24.38
CA LYS A 9 -23.32 -8.79 -23.03
C LYS A 9 -21.99 -8.80 -22.23
N GLU A 10 -21.76 -7.79 -21.39
CA GLU A 10 -20.81 -7.92 -20.30
C GLU A 10 -21.26 -9.11 -19.45
N GLU A 11 -20.52 -10.20 -19.51
CA GLU A 11 -20.71 -11.34 -18.62
C GLU A 11 -20.41 -10.85 -17.20
N VAL A 12 -21.45 -10.59 -16.43
CA VAL A 12 -21.36 -10.30 -15.00
C VAL A 12 -20.84 -11.58 -14.34
N PHE A 13 -19.53 -11.62 -14.10
CA PHE A 13 -18.87 -12.77 -13.48
C PHE A 13 -19.28 -12.84 -12.00
N ARG A 14 -20.33 -13.60 -11.70
CA ARG A 14 -20.79 -13.84 -10.33
C ARG A 14 -19.88 -14.85 -9.66
N ARG A 15 -19.05 -14.40 -8.73
CA ARG A 15 -18.25 -15.28 -7.88
C ARG A 15 -19.16 -15.89 -6.82
N GLY A 16 -19.26 -17.22 -6.80
CA GLY A 16 -20.12 -17.96 -5.87
C GLY A 16 -19.58 -17.95 -4.42
N PRO A 17 -20.29 -18.61 -3.47
CA PRO A 17 -19.93 -18.64 -2.06
C PRO A 17 -18.64 -19.42 -1.75
N GLY A 18 -18.13 -20.21 -2.70
CA GLY A 18 -16.90 -20.98 -2.57
C GLY A 18 -15.64 -20.18 -2.84
N LYS A 19 -14.47 -20.83 -2.70
CA LYS A 19 -13.19 -20.25 -3.09
C LYS A 19 -13.12 -20.06 -4.60
N THR A 20 -12.61 -18.92 -5.03
CA THR A 20 -12.34 -18.60 -6.43
C THR A 20 -10.85 -18.41 -6.66
N LEU A 21 -10.35 -18.82 -7.82
CA LEU A 21 -8.99 -18.53 -8.24
C LEU A 21 -8.93 -17.06 -8.67
N ILE A 22 -7.97 -16.32 -8.14
CA ILE A 22 -7.63 -14.96 -8.59
C ILE A 22 -6.14 -14.85 -8.86
N THR A 23 -5.77 -13.88 -9.69
CA THR A 23 -4.38 -13.52 -9.93
C THR A 23 -4.14 -12.12 -9.38
N LEU A 24 -3.23 -11.99 -8.40
CA LEU A 24 -2.79 -10.71 -7.85
C LEU A 24 -1.39 -10.39 -8.37
N SER A 25 -1.19 -9.19 -8.90
CA SER A 25 0.13 -8.65 -9.20
C SER A 25 0.66 -7.90 -7.98
N VAL A 26 1.58 -8.54 -7.23
CA VAL A 26 2.14 -7.99 -6.00
C VAL A 26 3.65 -7.84 -6.14
N ASN A 27 4.16 -6.62 -5.93
CA ASN A 27 5.58 -6.30 -6.02
C ASN A 27 6.21 -6.71 -7.37
N GLY A 28 5.44 -6.56 -8.45
CA GLY A 28 5.86 -6.91 -9.81
C GLY A 28 5.83 -8.42 -10.13
N GLN A 29 5.27 -9.25 -9.26
CA GLN A 29 5.12 -10.68 -9.46
C GLN A 29 3.65 -11.10 -9.47
N GLU A 30 3.29 -12.02 -10.36
CA GLU A 30 1.94 -12.60 -10.40
C GLU A 30 1.82 -13.78 -9.44
N HIS A 31 0.77 -13.73 -8.60
CA HIS A 31 0.45 -14.77 -7.63
C HIS A 31 -0.96 -15.30 -7.86
N LYS A 32 -1.08 -16.59 -8.17
CA LYS A 32 -2.36 -17.29 -8.30
C LYS A 32 -2.75 -17.88 -6.96
N ILE A 33 -3.86 -17.43 -6.39
CA ILE A 33 -4.34 -17.87 -5.07
C ILE A 33 -5.83 -18.19 -5.10
N PHE A 34 -6.25 -19.14 -4.26
CA PHE A 34 -7.66 -19.46 -4.05
C PHE A 34 -8.17 -18.73 -2.81
N VAL A 35 -9.11 -17.82 -3.01
CA VAL A 35 -9.67 -17.00 -1.94
C VAL A 35 -11.19 -17.08 -1.88
N GLU A 36 -11.75 -16.97 -0.68
CA GLU A 36 -13.18 -16.67 -0.53
C GLU A 36 -13.45 -15.22 -0.99
N PRO A 37 -14.64 -14.92 -1.60
CA PRO A 37 -14.94 -13.56 -2.08
C PRO A 37 -14.82 -12.47 -1.01
N ARG A 38 -15.02 -12.80 0.27
CA ARG A 38 -14.88 -11.89 1.41
C ARG A 38 -13.45 -11.73 1.93
N ARG A 39 -12.46 -12.40 1.30
CA ARG A 39 -11.05 -12.32 1.71
C ARG A 39 -10.54 -10.89 1.54
N THR A 40 -10.05 -10.27 2.61
CA THR A 40 -9.42 -8.95 2.52
C THR A 40 -8.08 -9.05 1.80
N LEU A 41 -7.68 -7.95 1.14
CA LEU A 41 -6.37 -7.85 0.52
C LEU A 41 -5.26 -8.04 1.57
N LEU A 42 -5.43 -7.49 2.78
CA LEU A 42 -4.48 -7.66 3.88
C LEU A 42 -4.26 -9.12 4.23
N ASP A 43 -5.34 -9.88 4.39
CA ASP A 43 -5.24 -11.30 4.72
C ASP A 43 -4.64 -12.12 3.57
N ALA A 44 -4.96 -11.78 2.31
CA ALA A 44 -4.35 -12.42 1.14
C ALA A 44 -2.83 -12.17 1.10
N ILE A 45 -2.40 -10.93 1.25
CA ILE A 45 -0.96 -10.56 1.26
C ILE A 45 -0.23 -11.28 2.41
N ARG A 46 -0.79 -11.26 3.62
CA ARG A 46 -0.10 -11.78 4.80
C ARG A 46 -0.13 -13.30 4.93
N LYS A 47 -1.29 -13.92 4.65
CA LYS A 47 -1.52 -15.36 4.93
C LYS A 47 -1.28 -16.23 3.71
N ASP A 48 -1.64 -15.74 2.52
CA ASP A 48 -1.56 -16.54 1.32
C ASP A 48 -0.23 -16.29 0.58
N LEU A 49 0.34 -15.06 0.66
CA LEU A 49 1.63 -14.72 0.04
C LEU A 49 2.80 -14.65 1.03
N GLY A 50 2.55 -14.66 2.34
CA GLY A 50 3.61 -14.61 3.36
C GLY A 50 4.27 -13.23 3.53
N LEU A 51 3.76 -12.17 2.89
CA LEU A 51 4.29 -10.81 3.00
C LEU A 51 3.72 -10.15 4.26
N THR A 52 4.51 -10.05 5.31
CA THR A 52 4.05 -9.66 6.65
C THR A 52 4.29 -8.20 7.01
N GLY A 53 4.87 -7.42 6.10
CA GLY A 53 5.18 -5.99 6.30
C GLY A 53 3.93 -5.16 6.55
N ALA A 54 2.88 -5.28 5.75
CA ALA A 54 1.59 -4.69 6.06
C ALA A 54 1.01 -5.31 7.34
N LYS A 55 0.69 -4.48 8.35
CA LYS A 55 0.31 -4.98 9.70
C LYS A 55 -1.20 -5.00 9.89
N LYS A 56 -1.70 -6.06 10.53
CA LYS A 56 -3.09 -6.18 10.96
C LYS A 56 -3.21 -5.58 12.37
N GLY A 57 -3.58 -4.29 12.44
CA GLY A 57 -3.81 -3.56 13.69
C GLY A 57 -5.30 -3.55 14.06
N CYS A 58 -6.07 -2.57 13.57
CA CYS A 58 -7.50 -2.43 13.88
C CYS A 58 -8.40 -3.39 13.09
N ASP A 59 -8.05 -3.73 11.85
CA ASP A 59 -8.86 -4.52 10.90
C ASP A 59 -10.22 -3.88 10.53
N GLU A 60 -10.31 -2.54 10.68
CA GLU A 60 -11.55 -1.76 10.48
C GLU A 60 -11.28 -0.38 9.82
N GLY A 61 -10.11 -0.21 9.17
CA GLY A 61 -9.81 1.00 8.41
C GLY A 61 -9.45 2.24 9.23
N THR A 62 -9.16 2.13 10.54
CA THR A 62 -8.96 3.30 11.41
C THR A 62 -7.50 3.63 11.73
N CYS A 63 -6.56 2.69 11.60
CA CYS A 63 -5.18 2.90 12.10
C CYS A 63 -4.11 3.04 11.01
N GLY A 64 -4.37 2.67 9.76
CA GLY A 64 -3.42 2.79 8.65
C GLY A 64 -2.21 1.86 8.69
N ALA A 65 -2.05 0.97 9.69
CA ALA A 65 -0.90 0.07 9.78
C ALA A 65 -0.84 -0.96 8.63
N CYS A 66 -1.94 -1.16 7.94
CA CYS A 66 -2.09 -2.06 6.79
C CYS A 66 -1.97 -1.36 5.42
N THR A 67 -1.52 -0.10 5.38
CA THR A 67 -1.42 0.65 4.12
C THR A 67 -0.48 -0.05 3.14
N VAL A 68 -0.97 -0.23 1.91
CA VAL A 68 -0.23 -0.68 0.72
C VAL A 68 -0.55 0.28 -0.43
N LEU A 69 0.18 0.22 -1.55
CA LEU A 69 -0.24 0.94 -2.76
C LEU A 69 -1.02 -0.01 -3.67
N VAL A 70 -2.12 0.49 -4.21
CA VAL A 70 -2.88 -0.15 -5.29
C VAL A 70 -2.96 0.84 -6.43
N ASP A 71 -2.36 0.52 -7.56
CA ASP A 71 -2.19 1.41 -8.71
C ASP A 71 -1.59 2.77 -8.29
N GLY A 72 -0.55 2.74 -7.45
CA GLY A 72 0.16 3.91 -6.93
C GLY A 72 -0.57 4.71 -5.83
N LYS A 73 -1.78 4.32 -5.43
CA LYS A 73 -2.56 5.02 -4.41
C LYS A 73 -2.51 4.29 -3.08
N ALA A 74 -2.36 5.03 -1.99
CA ALA A 74 -2.41 4.48 -0.63
C ALA A 74 -3.81 3.92 -0.31
N VAL A 75 -3.87 2.64 0.05
CA VAL A 75 -5.12 1.92 0.37
C VAL A 75 -4.95 1.16 1.68
N TYR A 76 -5.96 1.19 2.53
CA TYR A 76 -6.02 0.33 3.71
C TYR A 76 -6.43 -1.08 3.30
N SER A 77 -5.46 -1.97 3.19
CA SER A 77 -5.68 -3.32 2.65
C SER A 77 -6.65 -4.18 3.49
N CYS A 78 -6.93 -3.83 4.75
CA CYS A 78 -7.97 -4.48 5.55
C CYS A 78 -9.39 -4.14 5.08
N MET A 79 -9.57 -3.03 4.34
CA MET A 79 -10.87 -2.58 3.81
C MET A 79 -11.06 -2.89 2.32
N ALA A 80 -10.03 -3.39 1.64
CA ALA A 80 -10.08 -3.81 0.25
C ALA A 80 -10.31 -5.32 0.15
N LEU A 81 -11.17 -5.77 -0.77
CA LEU A 81 -11.33 -7.19 -1.06
C LEU A 81 -10.26 -7.66 -2.06
N ALA A 82 -9.66 -8.82 -1.80
CA ALA A 82 -8.64 -9.37 -2.68
C ALA A 82 -9.15 -9.56 -4.13
N VAL A 83 -10.41 -9.98 -4.27
CA VAL A 83 -11.07 -10.18 -5.57
C VAL A 83 -11.25 -8.89 -6.38
N GLU A 84 -11.32 -7.72 -5.73
CA GLU A 84 -11.42 -6.41 -6.38
C GLU A 84 -10.07 -5.85 -6.80
N CYS A 85 -8.99 -6.47 -6.34
CA CYS A 85 -7.61 -6.09 -6.66
C CYS A 85 -7.01 -6.92 -7.80
N GLU A 86 -7.77 -7.85 -8.38
CA GLU A 86 -7.34 -8.59 -9.57
C GLU A 86 -7.11 -7.62 -10.74
N GLY A 87 -5.98 -7.78 -11.42
CA GLY A 87 -5.58 -6.91 -12.53
C GLY A 87 -5.00 -5.55 -12.12
N LYS A 88 -4.89 -5.27 -10.80
CA LYS A 88 -4.26 -4.05 -10.28
C LYS A 88 -2.83 -4.31 -9.84
N SER A 89 -1.97 -3.29 -9.93
CA SER A 89 -0.62 -3.32 -9.37
C SER A 89 -0.67 -3.06 -7.87
N ILE A 90 -0.15 -4.00 -7.09
CA ILE A 90 -0.09 -3.88 -5.63
C ILE A 90 1.37 -3.78 -5.21
N GLU A 91 1.72 -2.74 -4.44
CA GLU A 91 3.04 -2.58 -3.85
C GLU A 91 2.96 -2.61 -2.34
N THR A 92 3.86 -3.37 -1.71
CA THR A 92 4.00 -3.45 -0.26
C THR A 92 5.38 -2.95 0.18
N ILE A 93 5.59 -2.80 1.48
CA ILE A 93 6.88 -2.32 2.01
C ILE A 93 8.07 -3.18 1.57
N GLU A 94 7.84 -4.46 1.31
CA GLU A 94 8.86 -5.40 0.88
C GLU A 94 9.43 -5.09 -0.51
N SER A 95 8.71 -4.34 -1.36
CA SER A 95 9.19 -3.96 -2.69
C SER A 95 10.15 -2.78 -2.70
N LEU A 96 10.27 -2.05 -1.60
CA LEU A 96 11.00 -0.78 -1.57
C LEU A 96 12.52 -0.97 -1.54
N GLU A 97 13.01 -2.00 -0.87
CA GLU A 97 14.42 -2.37 -0.91
C GLU A 97 14.73 -2.99 -2.27
N LYS A 98 15.82 -2.54 -2.90
CA LYS A 98 16.28 -3.08 -4.19
C LYS A 98 17.76 -3.42 -4.11
N ALA A 99 18.11 -4.67 -4.40
CA ALA A 99 19.49 -5.16 -4.45
C ALA A 99 20.32 -4.85 -3.18
N GLY A 100 19.71 -4.94 -2.01
CA GLY A 100 20.37 -4.66 -0.72
C GLY A 100 20.43 -3.17 -0.35
N ALA A 101 19.89 -2.28 -1.19
CA ALA A 101 19.86 -0.84 -0.92
C ALA A 101 18.46 -0.42 -0.45
N LEU A 102 18.42 0.23 0.72
CA LEU A 102 17.18 0.79 1.26
C LEU A 102 16.67 1.93 0.39
N HIS A 103 15.36 2.01 0.25
CA HIS A 103 14.72 3.15 -0.41
C HIS A 103 14.99 4.47 0.38
N PRO A 104 15.13 5.64 -0.27
CA PRO A 104 15.39 6.92 0.42
C PRO A 104 14.43 7.22 1.57
N ILE A 105 13.16 6.84 1.46
CA ILE A 105 12.19 6.99 2.55
C ILE A 105 12.58 6.11 3.75
N GLN A 106 12.98 4.85 3.53
CA GLN A 106 13.41 3.96 4.61
C GLN A 106 14.68 4.49 5.28
N GLN A 107 15.65 4.97 4.50
CA GLN A 107 16.87 5.60 5.01
C GLN A 107 16.55 6.81 5.89
N ALA A 108 15.68 7.70 5.44
CA ALA A 108 15.27 8.88 6.20
C ALA A 108 14.57 8.50 7.52
N PHE A 109 13.72 7.47 7.52
CA PHE A 109 13.08 6.99 8.76
C PHE A 109 14.08 6.46 9.77
N ILE A 110 15.18 5.84 9.33
CA ILE A 110 16.28 5.38 10.19
C ILE A 110 17.08 6.57 10.69
N GLN A 111 17.50 7.48 9.82
CA GLN A 111 18.33 8.63 10.13
C GLN A 111 17.68 9.58 11.15
N GLU A 112 16.36 9.79 11.01
CA GLU A 112 15.59 10.66 11.89
C GLU A 112 15.05 9.93 13.14
N ASP A 113 15.36 8.64 13.30
CA ASP A 113 14.83 7.81 14.39
C ASP A 113 13.29 7.88 14.47
N ALA A 114 12.63 7.80 13.30
CA ALA A 114 11.19 8.02 13.13
C ALA A 114 10.34 6.80 13.50
N LEU A 115 10.82 5.97 14.40
CA LEU A 115 10.15 4.76 14.87
C LEU A 115 10.55 4.44 16.31
N GLN A 116 9.70 3.68 17.01
CA GLN A 116 10.03 3.05 18.29
C GLN A 116 9.74 1.55 18.19
N CYS A 117 8.48 1.10 18.37
CA CYS A 117 8.14 -0.31 18.26
C CYS A 117 8.16 -0.84 16.81
N GLY A 118 8.14 0.03 15.80
CA GLY A 118 8.17 -0.32 14.39
C GLY A 118 6.85 -0.82 13.79
N PHE A 119 5.80 -1.03 14.59
CA PHE A 119 4.55 -1.64 14.12
C PHE A 119 3.82 -0.81 13.06
N CYS A 120 3.72 0.52 13.23
CA CYS A 120 3.08 1.41 12.26
C CYS A 120 4.00 1.79 11.10
N THR A 121 5.31 1.58 11.24
CA THR A 121 6.33 2.10 10.31
C THR A 121 6.12 1.67 8.86
N PRO A 122 5.81 0.41 8.53
CA PRO A 122 5.54 0.03 7.14
C PRO A 122 4.39 0.80 6.51
N GLY A 123 3.27 0.95 7.24
CA GLY A 123 2.11 1.71 6.77
C GLY A 123 2.41 3.19 6.59
N GLN A 124 3.16 3.81 7.52
CA GLN A 124 3.64 5.18 7.41
C GLN A 124 4.50 5.38 6.16
N ILE A 125 5.48 4.49 5.93
CA ILE A 125 6.38 4.56 4.77
C ILE A 125 5.59 4.43 3.45
N MET A 126 4.62 3.51 3.36
CA MET A 126 3.80 3.36 2.15
C MET A 126 2.92 4.59 1.88
N SER A 127 2.36 5.22 2.93
CA SER A 127 1.62 6.48 2.78
C SER A 127 2.54 7.63 2.34
N VAL A 128 3.76 7.70 2.89
CA VAL A 128 4.79 8.67 2.47
C VAL A 128 5.21 8.46 1.03
N LYS A 129 5.36 7.20 0.60
CA LYS A 129 5.68 6.89 -0.79
C LYS A 129 4.61 7.43 -1.74
N ALA A 130 3.33 7.15 -1.47
CA ALA A 130 2.23 7.68 -2.27
C ALA A 130 2.25 9.23 -2.34
N LEU A 131 2.52 9.88 -1.22
CA LEU A 131 2.64 11.34 -1.16
C LEU A 131 3.79 11.85 -2.02
N LEU A 132 5.01 11.31 -1.85
CA LEU A 132 6.22 11.80 -2.52
C LEU A 132 6.25 11.46 -4.01
N ASP A 133 5.61 10.37 -4.42
CA ASP A 133 5.42 10.04 -5.85
C ASP A 133 4.48 11.05 -6.52
N ALA A 134 3.45 11.54 -5.81
CA ALA A 134 2.51 12.54 -6.32
C ALA A 134 3.03 13.97 -6.18
N ASN A 135 3.72 14.28 -5.09
CA ASN A 135 4.29 15.60 -4.79
C ASN A 135 5.69 15.46 -4.18
N PRO A 136 6.77 15.61 -4.96
CA PRO A 136 8.15 15.47 -4.48
C PRO A 136 8.60 16.52 -3.45
N SER A 137 7.82 17.60 -3.27
CA SER A 137 8.18 18.72 -2.38
C SER A 137 7.00 19.15 -1.50
N PRO A 138 6.43 18.24 -0.68
CA PRO A 138 5.22 18.55 0.08
C PRO A 138 5.50 19.55 1.19
N GLN A 139 4.53 20.44 1.44
CA GLN A 139 4.52 21.30 2.61
C GLN A 139 4.19 20.49 3.88
N ALA A 140 4.54 21.02 5.05
CA ALA A 140 4.28 20.33 6.31
C ALA A 140 2.79 20.04 6.57
N SER A 141 1.88 20.86 6.06
CA SER A 141 0.42 20.63 6.10
C SER A 141 0.02 19.42 5.24
N GLU A 142 0.55 19.30 4.03
CA GLU A 142 0.27 18.18 3.12
C GLU A 142 0.80 16.85 3.68
N ILE A 143 1.98 16.89 4.33
CA ILE A 143 2.52 15.70 5.01
C ILE A 143 1.60 15.27 6.16
N LYS A 144 1.13 16.22 6.98
CA LYS A 144 0.20 15.91 8.08
C LYS A 144 -1.12 15.34 7.56
N GLU A 145 -1.65 15.88 6.48
CA GLU A 145 -2.87 15.41 5.85
C GLU A 145 -2.70 13.98 5.30
N ALA A 146 -1.64 13.73 4.55
CA ALA A 146 -1.35 12.41 3.98
C ALA A 146 -1.15 11.32 5.04
N LEU A 147 -0.67 11.69 6.23
CA LEU A 147 -0.42 10.78 7.36
C LEU A 147 -1.53 10.79 8.42
N ALA A 148 -2.58 11.58 8.27
CA ALA A 148 -3.64 11.73 9.26
C ALA A 148 -4.33 10.39 9.61
N GLY A 149 -4.40 9.47 8.66
CA GLY A 149 -4.98 8.13 8.84
C GLY A 149 -3.99 7.07 9.35
N ASN A 150 -2.73 7.42 9.62
CA ASN A 150 -1.70 6.48 10.08
C ASN A 150 -1.37 6.73 11.56
N LEU A 151 -1.91 5.90 12.45
CA LEU A 151 -1.73 6.06 13.89
C LEU A 151 -0.39 5.47 14.36
N CYS A 152 0.33 6.24 15.18
CA CYS A 152 1.50 5.80 15.92
C CYS A 152 1.22 5.86 17.43
N ARG A 153 1.07 4.69 18.08
CA ARG A 153 0.79 4.64 19.53
C ARG A 153 1.98 5.09 20.37
N CYS A 154 3.20 4.99 19.85
CA CYS A 154 4.41 5.45 20.51
C CYS A 154 4.61 6.98 20.41
N GLY A 155 3.82 7.67 19.57
CA GLY A 155 3.88 9.13 19.45
C GLY A 155 5.08 9.67 18.64
N ALA A 156 5.64 8.90 17.71
CA ALA A 156 6.81 9.31 16.91
C ALA A 156 6.51 10.38 15.85
N TYR A 157 5.33 11.01 15.85
CA TYR A 157 4.88 11.94 14.80
C TYR A 157 5.85 13.08 14.46
N PRO A 158 6.51 13.78 15.44
CA PRO A 158 7.46 14.83 15.10
C PRO A 158 8.63 14.30 14.27
N LYS A 159 9.18 13.14 14.63
CA LYS A 159 10.28 12.49 13.92
C LYS A 159 9.84 11.93 12.56
N ILE A 160 8.64 11.40 12.45
CA ILE A 160 8.05 10.97 11.18
C ILE A 160 7.95 12.17 10.22
N LEU A 161 7.49 13.35 10.70
CA LEU A 161 7.45 14.56 9.88
C LEU A 161 8.83 14.96 9.37
N GLN A 162 9.86 14.93 10.25
CA GLN A 162 11.25 15.21 9.88
C GLN A 162 11.76 14.19 8.84
N ALA A 163 11.47 12.91 9.02
CA ALA A 163 11.86 11.87 8.08
C ALA A 163 11.24 12.06 6.69
N VAL A 164 9.98 12.49 6.60
CA VAL A 164 9.35 12.79 5.29
C VAL A 164 10.04 13.96 4.60
N GLN A 165 10.36 15.02 5.35
CA GLN A 165 11.10 16.18 4.82
C GLN A 165 12.50 15.80 4.36
N ALA A 166 13.21 14.95 5.10
CA ALA A 166 14.52 14.41 4.74
C ALA A 166 14.43 13.52 3.48
N ALA A 167 13.46 12.60 3.42
CA ALA A 167 13.21 11.73 2.27
C ALA A 167 12.95 12.53 0.99
N SER A 168 12.12 13.57 1.07
CA SER A 168 11.85 14.49 -0.03
C SER A 168 13.14 15.13 -0.59
N LYS A 169 14.08 15.51 0.29
CA LYS A 169 15.38 16.06 -0.13
C LYS A 169 16.25 14.99 -0.79
N LEU A 170 16.33 13.80 -0.20
CA LEU A 170 17.13 12.68 -0.71
C LEU A 170 16.68 12.25 -2.11
N GLN A 171 15.38 12.13 -2.34
CA GLN A 171 14.85 11.74 -3.65
C GLN A 171 15.18 12.75 -4.75
N ARG A 172 15.15 14.05 -4.44
CA ARG A 172 15.52 15.12 -5.41
C ARG A 172 17.00 15.13 -5.74
N GLN A 173 17.85 14.74 -4.81
CA GLN A 173 19.31 14.69 -5.02
C GLN A 173 19.75 13.43 -5.78
N GLY A 174 19.04 12.32 -5.64
CA GLY A 174 19.34 11.05 -6.31
C GLY A 174 18.73 10.90 -7.71
N GLY A 175 17.90 11.84 -8.15
CA GLY A 175 17.25 11.87 -9.46
C GLY A 175 17.97 12.71 -10.53
N SER A 176 19.24 13.07 -10.31
CA SER A 176 20.07 13.87 -11.25
C SER A 176 21.04 12.98 -11.98
#